data_b60e862a8280d8bd05b9802ec096c3a2
#
_entry.id   b60e862a8280d8bd05b9802ec096c3a2
#
_cell.length_a   1.000
_cell.length_b   1.000
_cell.length_c   1.000
_cell.angle_alpha   90.00
_cell.angle_beta   90.00
_cell.angle_gamma   90.00
#
_symmetry.space_group_name_H-M   'P 1'
#
loop_
_entity.id
_entity.type
_entity.pdbx_description
1 polymer ?
#
loop_
_entity_poly.entity_id
_entity_poly.type
_entity_poly.pdbx_seq_one_letter_code
_entity_poly.pdbx_strand_id
1 'polypeptide(L)'
;QMCIRDRYADMGHFGKAPIRQSWLFIVLPCLTLCYLGQGAFLLSHPGAAHNPFWNMVPQLAYWPMLILATAATVIASQAMITGAFSVTQQAVQLGLLPRIDIRNTSETQAGQIYVPAINSLLLVGVLFVLVSFQSSHNLTAAYGVAVTGTMMVNTLMAFTVVRHKWKWSWWAILLTLAPFGFIDAVFLTSNLLKIPAGAWMPLVLGGGLVMLMWTWVRGSQILADKTRKDSLPLNDLIEMLRARPPHRAPGTAIFLTSDPDVAPVALMHNLKHNKVLHEKNIILTVHTSDRPLSLIHI
;
A
#
# COMPACT_ATOMS: atom_id res chain seq x y z
N GLN A 1 4.58 -19.32 5.39
CA GLN A 1 3.88 -19.29 4.07
C GLN A 1 2.63 -18.39 4.08
N MET A 2 1.94 -18.23 5.19
CA MET A 2 0.73 -17.40 5.33
C MET A 2 0.96 -15.91 5.03
N CYS A 3 2.11 -15.40 5.36
CA CYS A 3 2.41 -13.96 5.38
C CYS A 3 2.93 -13.35 4.07
N ILE A 4 3.32 -14.17 3.09
CA ILE A 4 3.60 -13.67 1.73
C ILE A 4 2.30 -13.51 0.95
N ARG A 5 1.26 -14.25 1.33
CA ARG A 5 -0.06 -14.25 0.69
C ARG A 5 -0.85 -12.98 0.91
N ASP A 6 -0.64 -12.30 2.04
CA ASP A 6 -1.39 -11.09 2.42
C ASP A 6 -0.84 -9.80 1.79
N ARG A 7 0.31 -9.86 1.09
CA ARG A 7 0.95 -8.68 0.50
C ARG A 7 0.43 -8.29 -0.88
N TYR A 8 -0.25 -9.20 -1.56
CA TYR A 8 -0.82 -8.98 -2.90
C TYR A 8 -2.26 -9.43 -2.86
N ALA A 9 -3.19 -8.48 -3.01
CA ALA A 9 -4.62 -8.75 -2.91
C ALA A 9 -5.06 -9.94 -3.79
N ASP A 10 -4.70 -9.93 -5.08
CA ASP A 10 -5.07 -10.97 -6.03
C ASP A 10 -4.36 -12.30 -5.75
N MET A 11 -3.09 -12.27 -5.32
CA MET A 11 -2.35 -13.48 -4.95
C MET A 11 -2.85 -14.09 -3.64
N GLY A 12 -3.45 -13.27 -2.75
CA GLY A 12 -4.14 -13.72 -1.55
C GLY A 12 -5.38 -14.54 -1.88
N HIS A 13 -6.14 -14.13 -2.90
CA HIS A 13 -7.39 -14.78 -3.29
C HIS A 13 -7.20 -16.05 -4.12
N PHE A 14 -6.34 -16.00 -5.14
CA PHE A 14 -6.22 -17.09 -6.14
C PHE A 14 -4.98 -17.96 -5.96
N GLY A 15 -3.98 -17.48 -5.23
CA GLY A 15 -2.70 -18.15 -5.12
C GLY A 15 -1.75 -17.86 -6.29
N LYS A 16 -0.49 -18.23 -6.15
CA LYS A 16 0.58 -17.91 -7.12
C LYS A 16 0.49 -18.73 -8.42
N ALA A 17 0.11 -20.00 -8.33
CA ALA A 17 0.15 -20.91 -9.48
C ALA A 17 -0.89 -20.56 -10.56
N PRO A 18 -2.19 -20.36 -10.26
CA PRO A 18 -3.20 -19.97 -11.24
C PRO A 18 -2.88 -18.63 -11.92
N ILE A 19 -2.43 -17.63 -11.15
CA ILE A 19 -2.07 -16.32 -11.71
C ILE A 19 -0.91 -16.45 -12.69
N ARG A 20 0.14 -17.20 -12.35
CA ARG A 20 1.28 -17.41 -13.22
C ARG A 20 0.89 -18.14 -14.52
N GLN A 21 0.05 -19.17 -14.43
CA GLN A 21 -0.41 -19.92 -15.60
C GLN A 21 -1.28 -19.04 -16.50
N SER A 22 -2.28 -18.36 -15.94
CA SER A 22 -3.13 -17.43 -16.71
C SER A 22 -2.31 -16.34 -17.39
N TRP A 23 -1.35 -15.76 -16.69
CA TRP A 23 -0.47 -14.73 -17.25
C TRP A 23 0.35 -15.24 -18.43
N LEU A 24 1.06 -16.37 -18.25
CA LEU A 24 1.97 -16.88 -19.28
C LEU A 24 1.26 -17.44 -20.51
N PHE A 25 0.13 -18.14 -20.32
CA PHE A 25 -0.51 -18.87 -21.42
C PHE A 25 -1.69 -18.12 -22.06
N ILE A 26 -2.30 -17.18 -21.36
CA ILE A 26 -3.46 -16.44 -21.86
C ILE A 26 -3.14 -14.96 -22.01
N VAL A 27 -2.82 -14.27 -20.91
CA VAL A 27 -2.75 -12.81 -20.91
C VAL A 27 -1.58 -12.30 -21.75
N LEU A 28 -0.39 -12.84 -21.58
CA LEU A 28 0.81 -12.40 -22.32
C LEU A 28 0.67 -12.63 -23.82
N PRO A 29 0.28 -13.82 -24.33
CA PRO A 29 0.05 -14.01 -25.77
C PRO A 29 -1.05 -13.10 -26.33
N CYS A 30 -2.19 -12.95 -25.63
CA CYS A 30 -3.28 -12.09 -26.09
C CYS A 30 -2.87 -10.62 -26.15
N LEU A 31 -2.16 -10.11 -25.16
CA LEU A 31 -1.63 -8.74 -25.17
C LEU A 31 -0.64 -8.53 -26.31
N THR A 32 0.30 -9.47 -26.49
CA THR A 32 1.30 -9.38 -27.57
C THR A 32 0.63 -9.35 -28.93
N LEU A 33 -0.32 -10.25 -29.19
CA LEU A 33 -1.08 -10.27 -30.43
C LEU A 33 -1.90 -8.98 -30.64
N CYS A 34 -2.52 -8.47 -29.58
CA CYS A 34 -3.29 -7.23 -29.62
C CYS A 34 -2.40 -6.03 -30.00
N TYR A 35 -1.24 -5.88 -29.38
CA TYR A 35 -0.33 -4.77 -29.68
C TYR A 35 0.31 -4.89 -31.07
N LEU A 36 0.70 -6.10 -31.48
CA LEU A 36 1.21 -6.34 -32.83
C LEU A 36 0.14 -6.08 -33.87
N GLY A 37 -1.12 -6.49 -33.62
CA GLY A 37 -2.26 -6.22 -34.47
C GLY A 37 -2.53 -4.72 -34.62
N GLN A 38 -2.54 -3.97 -33.53
CA GLN A 38 -2.69 -2.51 -33.58
C GLN A 38 -1.54 -1.84 -34.34
N GLY A 39 -0.30 -2.29 -34.12
CA GLY A 39 0.86 -1.79 -34.88
C GLY A 39 0.74 -2.03 -36.37
N ALA A 40 0.38 -3.25 -36.77
CA ALA A 40 0.16 -3.61 -38.17
C ALA A 40 -1.00 -2.80 -38.81
N PHE A 41 -2.08 -2.60 -38.06
CA PHE A 41 -3.21 -1.81 -38.51
C PHE A 41 -2.84 -0.33 -38.74
N LEU A 42 -2.06 0.27 -37.83
CA LEU A 42 -1.59 1.65 -37.95
C LEU A 42 -0.64 1.84 -39.15
N LEU A 43 0.19 0.86 -39.48
CA LEU A 43 1.07 0.91 -40.63
C LEU A 43 0.26 0.92 -41.95
N SER A 44 -0.87 0.23 -41.99
CA SER A 44 -1.76 0.20 -43.19
C SER A 44 -2.76 1.35 -43.23
N HIS A 45 -3.11 1.93 -42.05
CA HIS A 45 -4.11 3.01 -41.91
C HIS A 45 -3.62 4.15 -41.03
N PRO A 46 -2.69 5.00 -41.52
CA PRO A 46 -2.09 6.07 -40.69
C PRO A 46 -3.11 7.07 -40.12
N GLY A 47 -4.25 7.28 -40.81
CA GLY A 47 -5.33 8.17 -40.37
C GLY A 47 -6.13 7.63 -39.16
N ALA A 48 -6.00 6.36 -38.81
CA ALA A 48 -6.73 5.73 -37.72
C ALA A 48 -6.01 5.82 -36.33
N ALA A 49 -4.96 6.66 -36.24
CA ALA A 49 -4.14 6.79 -35.02
C ALA A 49 -4.91 7.27 -33.78
N HIS A 50 -6.05 7.92 -33.95
CA HIS A 50 -6.84 8.44 -32.79
C HIS A 50 -7.46 7.32 -31.95
N ASN A 51 -7.95 6.22 -32.55
CA ASN A 51 -8.57 5.09 -31.84
C ASN A 51 -8.22 3.75 -32.52
N PRO A 52 -6.97 3.30 -32.50
CA PRO A 52 -6.54 2.13 -33.27
C PRO A 52 -7.25 0.85 -32.85
N PHE A 53 -7.52 0.67 -31.54
CA PHE A 53 -8.19 -0.51 -31.01
C PHE A 53 -9.61 -0.68 -31.59
N TRP A 54 -10.45 0.37 -31.52
CA TRP A 54 -11.82 0.30 -32.02
C TRP A 54 -11.92 0.24 -33.53
N ASN A 55 -11.01 0.92 -34.21
CA ASN A 55 -10.97 0.91 -35.70
C ASN A 55 -10.53 -0.44 -36.27
N MET A 56 -9.82 -1.26 -35.49
CA MET A 56 -9.41 -2.61 -35.87
C MET A 56 -10.55 -3.63 -35.75
N VAL A 57 -11.58 -3.35 -34.93
CA VAL A 57 -12.67 -4.28 -34.68
C VAL A 57 -13.61 -4.37 -35.87
N PRO A 58 -13.90 -5.57 -36.44
CA PRO A 58 -14.89 -5.74 -37.49
C PRO A 58 -16.29 -5.30 -37.02
N GLN A 59 -17.09 -4.74 -37.94
CA GLN A 59 -18.43 -4.25 -37.60
C GLN A 59 -19.32 -5.30 -36.92
N LEU A 60 -19.22 -6.55 -37.35
CA LEU A 60 -19.98 -7.67 -36.77
C LEU A 60 -19.60 -7.93 -35.29
N ALA A 61 -18.33 -7.72 -34.91
CA ALA A 61 -17.81 -7.96 -33.58
C ALA A 61 -17.89 -6.70 -32.68
N TYR A 62 -18.35 -5.56 -33.19
CA TYR A 62 -18.36 -4.30 -32.43
C TYR A 62 -19.18 -4.38 -31.14
N TRP A 63 -20.41 -4.87 -31.21
CA TRP A 63 -21.28 -4.99 -30.04
C TRP A 63 -20.79 -6.01 -29.00
N PRO A 64 -20.39 -7.23 -29.37
CA PRO A 64 -19.77 -8.16 -28.43
C PRO A 64 -18.52 -7.57 -27.78
N MET A 65 -17.67 -6.86 -28.53
CA MET A 65 -16.45 -6.24 -28.00
C MET A 65 -16.78 -5.11 -27.02
N LEU A 66 -17.81 -4.30 -27.29
CA LEU A 66 -18.25 -3.24 -26.40
C LEU A 66 -18.73 -3.80 -25.06
N ILE A 67 -19.54 -4.87 -25.07
CA ILE A 67 -20.01 -5.54 -23.87
C ILE A 67 -18.83 -6.12 -23.07
N LEU A 68 -17.90 -6.79 -23.76
CA LEU A 68 -16.71 -7.36 -23.14
C LEU A 68 -15.82 -6.29 -22.51
N ALA A 69 -15.58 -5.18 -23.21
CA ALA A 69 -14.80 -4.05 -22.72
C ALA A 69 -15.45 -3.41 -21.49
N THR A 70 -16.77 -3.28 -21.49
CA THR A 70 -17.53 -2.75 -20.34
C THR A 70 -17.41 -3.69 -19.15
N ALA A 71 -17.60 -4.99 -19.34
CA ALA A 71 -17.42 -5.99 -18.27
C ALA A 71 -15.98 -5.98 -17.72
N ALA A 72 -14.98 -5.91 -18.60
CA ALA A 72 -13.58 -5.80 -18.19
C ALA A 72 -13.32 -4.53 -17.36
N THR A 73 -13.92 -3.40 -17.70
CA THR A 73 -13.80 -2.15 -16.94
C THR A 73 -14.41 -2.26 -15.53
N VAL A 74 -15.56 -2.94 -15.39
CA VAL A 74 -16.16 -3.20 -14.08
C VAL A 74 -15.24 -4.06 -13.20
N ILE A 75 -14.69 -5.13 -13.77
CA ILE A 75 -13.75 -6.02 -13.04
C ILE A 75 -12.48 -5.26 -12.64
N ALA A 76 -11.91 -4.47 -13.56
CA ALA A 76 -10.74 -3.63 -13.27
C ALA A 76 -11.02 -2.63 -12.14
N SER A 77 -12.20 -2.01 -12.11
CA SER A 77 -12.61 -1.11 -11.04
C SER A 77 -12.64 -1.81 -9.67
N GLN A 78 -13.17 -3.04 -9.60
CA GLN A 78 -13.19 -3.83 -8.38
C GLN A 78 -11.76 -4.17 -7.88
N ALA A 79 -10.88 -4.55 -8.80
CA ALA A 79 -9.48 -4.84 -8.47
C ALA A 79 -8.76 -3.59 -7.91
N MET A 80 -9.00 -2.42 -8.49
CA MET A 80 -8.43 -1.15 -8.01
C MET A 80 -8.92 -0.78 -6.61
N ILE A 81 -10.19 -0.97 -6.31
CA ILE A 81 -10.76 -0.71 -4.97
C ILE A 81 -10.13 -1.66 -3.92
N THR A 82 -10.04 -2.94 -4.23
CA THR A 82 -9.41 -3.94 -3.36
C THR A 82 -7.93 -3.63 -3.14
N GLY A 83 -7.22 -3.23 -4.20
CA GLY A 83 -5.84 -2.78 -4.12
C GLY A 83 -5.66 -1.57 -3.21
N ALA A 84 -6.54 -0.57 -3.31
CA ALA A 84 -6.51 0.61 -2.45
C ALA A 84 -6.72 0.26 -0.98
N PHE A 85 -7.63 -0.66 -0.65
CA PHE A 85 -7.83 -1.12 0.72
C PHE A 85 -6.58 -1.83 1.26
N SER A 86 -5.97 -2.70 0.47
CA SER A 86 -4.76 -3.44 0.85
C SER A 86 -3.56 -2.52 1.10
N VAL A 87 -3.35 -1.53 0.23
CA VAL A 87 -2.29 -0.52 0.41
C VAL A 87 -2.55 0.34 1.65
N THR A 88 -3.81 0.72 1.89
CA THR A 88 -4.19 1.48 3.10
C THR A 88 -3.93 0.68 4.37
N GLN A 89 -4.30 -0.60 4.40
CA GLN A 89 -4.00 -1.47 5.54
C GLN A 89 -2.49 -1.54 5.82
N GLN A 90 -1.69 -1.72 4.77
CA GLN A 90 -0.23 -1.73 4.91
C GLN A 90 0.32 -0.40 5.43
N ALA A 91 -0.20 0.73 4.93
CA ALA A 91 0.21 2.05 5.39
C ALA A 91 -0.13 2.29 6.87
N VAL A 92 -1.28 1.80 7.34
CA VAL A 92 -1.66 1.83 8.77
C VAL A 92 -0.75 0.92 9.60
N GLN A 93 -0.44 -0.28 9.12
CA GLN A 93 0.45 -1.22 9.82
C GLN A 93 1.88 -0.70 9.94
N LEU A 94 2.36 0.02 8.91
CA LEU A 94 3.67 0.68 8.92
C LEU A 94 3.68 2.01 9.73
N GLY A 95 2.54 2.41 10.31
CA GLY A 95 2.45 3.66 11.06
C GLY A 95 2.48 4.94 10.20
N LEU A 96 2.33 4.81 8.88
CA LEU A 96 2.28 5.95 7.94
C LEU A 96 0.95 6.69 7.96
N LEU A 97 -0.11 6.02 8.41
CA LEU A 97 -1.46 6.57 8.57
C LEU A 97 -2.00 6.30 9.97
N PRO A 98 -2.95 7.10 10.46
CA PRO A 98 -3.65 6.82 11.70
C PRO A 98 -4.40 5.48 11.62
N ARG A 99 -4.75 4.93 12.77
CA ARG A 99 -5.62 3.75 12.85
C ARG A 99 -6.99 4.08 12.29
N ILE A 100 -7.35 3.42 11.20
CA ILE A 100 -8.64 3.54 10.50
C ILE A 100 -9.43 2.27 10.76
N ASP A 101 -10.77 2.37 10.78
CA ASP A 101 -11.65 1.19 10.91
C ASP A 101 -11.49 0.29 9.67
N ILE A 102 -10.89 -0.88 9.88
CA ILE A 102 -10.68 -1.90 8.86
C ILE A 102 -11.52 -3.11 9.24
N ARG A 103 -12.49 -3.43 8.40
CA ARG A 103 -13.41 -4.55 8.61
C ARG A 103 -12.99 -5.75 7.79
N ASN A 104 -12.79 -6.88 8.43
CA ASN A 104 -12.61 -8.15 7.74
C ASN A 104 -13.98 -8.65 7.27
N THR A 105 -14.12 -8.89 5.98
CA THR A 105 -15.39 -9.37 5.38
C THR A 105 -15.48 -10.89 5.33
N SER A 106 -14.37 -11.60 5.60
CA SER A 106 -14.33 -13.06 5.68
C SER A 106 -13.53 -13.52 6.89
N GLU A 107 -14.04 -14.49 7.63
CA GLU A 107 -13.35 -15.14 8.74
C GLU A 107 -12.30 -16.16 8.27
N THR A 108 -12.48 -16.70 7.07
CA THR A 108 -11.64 -17.78 6.52
C THR A 108 -10.56 -17.30 5.57
N GLN A 109 -10.70 -16.10 5.00
CA GLN A 109 -9.75 -15.53 4.04
C GLN A 109 -9.22 -14.19 4.57
N ALA A 110 -8.01 -14.20 5.09
CA ALA A 110 -7.36 -13.06 5.73
C ALA A 110 -7.07 -11.85 4.79
N GLY A 111 -7.40 -11.94 3.51
CA GLY A 111 -7.15 -10.86 2.52
C GLY A 111 -8.40 -10.07 2.13
N GLN A 112 -9.59 -10.45 2.60
CA GLN A 112 -10.83 -9.74 2.27
C GLN A 112 -11.12 -8.68 3.32
N ILE A 113 -10.74 -7.45 2.99
CA ILE A 113 -10.90 -6.28 3.86
C ILE A 113 -11.80 -5.23 3.21
N TYR A 114 -12.53 -4.51 4.04
CA TYR A 114 -13.34 -3.36 3.65
C TYR A 114 -12.97 -2.17 4.54
N VAL A 115 -12.66 -1.03 3.91
CA VAL A 115 -12.31 0.21 4.60
C VAL A 115 -13.31 1.29 4.21
N PRO A 116 -14.35 1.55 5.04
CA PRO A 116 -15.45 2.45 4.69
C PRO A 116 -14.99 3.87 4.32
N ALA A 117 -14.04 4.41 5.09
CA ALA A 117 -13.50 5.75 4.86
C ALA A 117 -12.82 5.87 3.49
N ILE A 118 -12.03 4.88 3.11
CA ILE A 118 -11.34 4.86 1.81
C ILE A 118 -12.34 4.65 0.67
N ASN A 119 -13.35 3.80 0.86
CA ASN A 119 -14.39 3.62 -0.14
C ASN A 119 -15.12 4.94 -0.46
N SER A 120 -15.50 5.69 0.58
CA SER A 120 -16.14 6.99 0.42
C SER A 120 -15.19 8.01 -0.23
N LEU A 121 -13.93 8.02 0.18
CA LEU A 121 -12.91 8.90 -0.40
C LEU A 121 -12.69 8.61 -1.89
N LEU A 122 -12.62 7.34 -2.27
CA LEU A 122 -12.51 6.92 -3.66
C LEU A 122 -13.71 7.35 -4.48
N LEU A 123 -14.93 7.18 -3.95
CA LEU A 123 -16.15 7.63 -4.63
C LEU A 123 -16.10 9.15 -4.89
N VAL A 124 -15.82 9.94 -3.86
CA VAL A 124 -15.72 11.41 -3.99
C VAL A 124 -14.60 11.78 -4.95
N GLY A 125 -13.44 11.12 -4.85
CA GLY A 125 -12.31 11.33 -5.74
C GLY A 125 -12.65 11.04 -7.21
N VAL A 126 -13.31 9.91 -7.50
CA VAL A 126 -13.73 9.55 -8.85
C VAL A 126 -14.73 10.56 -9.41
N LEU A 127 -15.74 10.97 -8.63
CA LEU A 127 -16.69 11.99 -9.04
C LEU A 127 -16.01 13.33 -9.31
N PHE A 128 -15.10 13.74 -8.44
CA PHE A 128 -14.31 14.97 -8.63
C PHE A 128 -13.49 14.92 -9.94
N VAL A 129 -12.80 13.81 -10.19
CA VAL A 129 -12.04 13.60 -11.44
C VAL A 129 -12.94 13.67 -12.67
N LEU A 130 -14.08 12.99 -12.61
CA LEU A 130 -15.05 12.96 -13.71
C LEU A 130 -15.56 14.37 -14.07
N VAL A 131 -15.94 15.15 -13.06
CA VAL A 131 -16.45 16.53 -13.25
C VAL A 131 -15.32 17.46 -13.70
N SER A 132 -14.09 17.28 -13.18
CA SER A 132 -12.97 18.16 -13.51
C SER A 132 -12.46 17.98 -14.93
N PHE A 133 -12.36 16.74 -15.40
CA PHE A 133 -11.76 16.49 -16.71
C PHE A 133 -12.74 16.49 -17.87
N GLN A 134 -13.97 16.04 -17.71
CA GLN A 134 -15.05 15.99 -18.71
C GLN A 134 -14.63 15.42 -20.10
N SER A 135 -13.39 14.96 -20.24
CA SER A 135 -12.74 14.51 -21.47
C SER A 135 -11.90 13.27 -21.19
N SER A 136 -12.11 12.23 -21.97
CA SER A 136 -11.32 11.00 -21.89
C SER A 136 -9.85 11.23 -22.26
N HIS A 137 -9.56 12.20 -23.13
CA HIS A 137 -8.18 12.54 -23.53
C HIS A 137 -7.36 13.06 -22.33
N ASN A 138 -7.90 14.00 -21.56
CA ASN A 138 -7.24 14.57 -20.40
C ASN A 138 -7.09 13.52 -19.28
N LEU A 139 -8.09 12.66 -19.12
CA LEU A 139 -8.05 11.56 -18.17
C LEU A 139 -6.97 10.54 -18.51
N THR A 140 -6.78 10.25 -19.80
CA THR A 140 -5.70 9.37 -20.28
C THR A 140 -4.32 9.96 -19.99
N ALA A 141 -4.15 11.28 -20.09
CA ALA A 141 -2.89 11.95 -19.75
C ALA A 141 -2.58 11.81 -18.25
N ALA A 142 -3.58 12.01 -17.38
CA ALA A 142 -3.44 11.79 -15.93
C ALA A 142 -3.08 10.34 -15.59
N TYR A 143 -3.78 9.37 -16.20
CA TYR A 143 -3.49 7.95 -16.05
C TYR A 143 -2.06 7.60 -16.48
N GLY A 144 -1.62 8.13 -17.63
CA GLY A 144 -0.29 7.88 -18.18
C GLY A 144 0.83 8.25 -17.20
N VAL A 145 0.76 9.42 -16.56
CA VAL A 145 1.76 9.84 -15.56
C VAL A 145 1.72 8.97 -14.32
N ALA A 146 0.52 8.63 -13.82
CA ALA A 146 0.39 7.79 -12.63
C ALA A 146 1.02 6.40 -12.84
N VAL A 147 0.72 5.76 -13.98
CA VAL A 147 1.24 4.42 -14.30
C VAL A 147 2.75 4.45 -14.54
N THR A 148 3.25 5.36 -15.39
CA THR A 148 4.69 5.42 -15.68
C THR A 148 5.51 5.85 -14.46
N GLY A 149 4.96 6.71 -13.61
CA GLY A 149 5.56 7.03 -12.31
C GLY A 149 5.68 5.80 -11.40
N THR A 150 4.63 4.99 -11.33
CA THR A 150 4.65 3.73 -10.55
C THR A 150 5.65 2.72 -11.14
N MET A 151 5.74 2.60 -12.47
CA MET A 151 6.73 1.74 -13.13
C MET A 151 8.16 2.16 -12.76
N MET A 152 8.47 3.44 -12.84
CA MET A 152 9.79 3.98 -12.44
C MET A 152 10.11 3.66 -10.96
N VAL A 153 9.16 3.88 -10.05
CA VAL A 153 9.34 3.56 -8.62
C VAL A 153 9.58 2.06 -8.44
N ASN A 154 8.83 1.19 -9.13
CA ASN A 154 9.01 -0.25 -9.06
C ASN A 154 10.40 -0.68 -9.55
N THR A 155 10.90 -0.10 -10.63
CA THR A 155 12.25 -0.38 -11.16
C THR A 155 13.34 0.07 -10.17
N LEU A 156 13.18 1.23 -9.52
CA LEU A 156 14.09 1.70 -8.48
C LEU A 156 14.07 0.80 -7.23
N MET A 157 12.88 0.35 -6.82
CA MET A 157 12.74 -0.61 -5.72
C MET A 157 13.34 -1.96 -6.07
N ALA A 158 13.12 -2.47 -7.30
CA ALA A 158 13.73 -3.70 -7.79
C ALA A 158 15.26 -3.62 -7.77
N PHE A 159 15.84 -2.50 -8.20
CA PHE A 159 17.28 -2.23 -8.09
C PHE A 159 17.77 -2.39 -6.65
N THR A 160 17.08 -1.76 -5.69
CA THR A 160 17.44 -1.84 -4.27
C THR A 160 17.40 -3.28 -3.74
N VAL A 161 16.34 -4.03 -4.07
CA VAL A 161 16.18 -5.42 -3.65
C VAL A 161 17.25 -6.32 -4.26
N VAL A 162 17.49 -6.22 -5.57
CA VAL A 162 18.48 -7.03 -6.29
C VAL A 162 19.88 -6.76 -5.76
N ARG A 163 20.20 -5.50 -5.46
CA ARG A 163 21.51 -5.10 -4.92
C ARG A 163 21.73 -5.58 -3.49
N HIS A 164 20.78 -5.33 -2.59
CA HIS A 164 20.97 -5.56 -1.16
C HIS A 164 20.57 -6.97 -0.73
N LYS A 165 19.48 -7.51 -1.27
CA LYS A 165 18.97 -8.83 -0.87
C LYS A 165 19.55 -9.97 -1.67
N TRP A 166 19.64 -9.83 -3.00
CA TRP A 166 20.19 -10.87 -3.88
C TRP A 166 21.70 -10.73 -4.10
N LYS A 167 22.30 -9.58 -3.71
CA LYS A 167 23.74 -9.31 -3.78
C LYS A 167 24.33 -9.48 -5.19
N TRP A 168 23.55 -9.15 -6.23
CA TRP A 168 24.04 -9.22 -7.60
C TRP A 168 25.17 -8.23 -7.84
N SER A 169 26.07 -8.56 -8.78
CA SER A 169 27.13 -7.65 -9.21
C SER A 169 26.56 -6.43 -9.95
N TRP A 170 27.27 -5.32 -9.93
CA TRP A 170 26.86 -4.09 -10.61
C TRP A 170 26.61 -4.31 -12.11
N TRP A 171 27.44 -5.13 -12.76
CA TRP A 171 27.32 -5.43 -14.18
C TRP A 171 26.04 -6.22 -14.48
N ALA A 172 25.69 -7.17 -13.67
CA ALA A 172 24.46 -7.93 -13.83
C ALA A 172 23.22 -7.05 -13.64
N ILE A 173 23.26 -6.14 -12.66
CA ILE A 173 22.17 -5.17 -12.42
C ILE A 173 22.05 -4.20 -13.59
N LEU A 174 23.16 -3.65 -14.08
CA LEU A 174 23.17 -2.73 -15.19
C LEU A 174 22.60 -3.40 -16.45
N LEU A 175 23.04 -4.62 -16.77
CA LEU A 175 22.59 -5.35 -17.94
C LEU A 175 21.08 -5.69 -17.88
N THR A 176 20.56 -6.02 -16.68
CA THR A 176 19.17 -6.47 -16.52
C THR A 176 18.19 -5.33 -16.26
N LEU A 177 18.50 -4.38 -15.40
CA LEU A 177 17.56 -3.34 -14.95
C LEU A 177 17.72 -2.00 -15.69
N ALA A 178 18.91 -1.68 -16.24
CA ALA A 178 19.09 -0.42 -16.96
C ALA A 178 18.21 -0.30 -18.21
N PRO A 179 18.00 -1.35 -19.03
CA PRO A 179 17.06 -1.26 -20.16
C PRO A 179 15.64 -0.92 -19.74
N PHE A 180 15.15 -1.54 -18.65
CA PHE A 180 13.82 -1.23 -18.12
C PHE A 180 13.75 0.18 -17.58
N GLY A 181 14.75 0.61 -16.78
CA GLY A 181 14.82 1.97 -16.27
C GLY A 181 14.90 3.02 -17.37
N PHE A 182 15.60 2.74 -18.46
CA PHE A 182 15.64 3.62 -19.63
C PHE A 182 14.27 3.74 -20.30
N ILE A 183 13.59 2.62 -20.55
CA ILE A 183 12.25 2.60 -21.11
C ILE A 183 11.27 3.36 -20.21
N ASP A 184 11.29 3.09 -18.89
CA ASP A 184 10.45 3.77 -17.92
C ASP A 184 10.70 5.27 -17.91
N ALA A 185 11.97 5.71 -18.01
CA ALA A 185 12.35 7.12 -18.06
C ALA A 185 11.82 7.80 -19.33
N VAL A 186 11.92 7.14 -20.48
CA VAL A 186 11.38 7.65 -21.77
C VAL A 186 9.86 7.81 -21.68
N PHE A 187 9.15 6.81 -21.18
CA PHE A 187 7.70 6.88 -21.04
C PHE A 187 7.28 7.95 -20.01
N LEU A 188 7.96 8.01 -18.86
CA LEU A 188 7.67 9.02 -17.84
C LEU A 188 7.89 10.42 -18.40
N THR A 189 9.03 10.67 -19.07
CA THR A 189 9.33 11.98 -19.68
C THR A 189 8.29 12.36 -20.71
N SER A 190 7.91 11.42 -21.60
CA SER A 190 6.87 11.65 -22.61
C SER A 190 5.51 12.01 -21.96
N ASN A 191 5.14 11.37 -20.86
CA ASN A 191 3.89 11.68 -20.16
C ASN A 191 3.97 12.96 -19.34
N LEU A 192 5.14 13.32 -18.77
CA LEU A 192 5.33 14.60 -18.08
C LEU A 192 5.15 15.80 -19.00
N LEU A 193 5.45 15.67 -20.30
CA LEU A 193 5.15 16.74 -21.28
C LEU A 193 3.65 17.05 -21.41
N LYS A 194 2.78 16.13 -20.96
CA LYS A 194 1.33 16.29 -20.96
C LYS A 194 0.78 16.90 -19.66
N ILE A 195 1.64 17.46 -18.78
CA ILE A 195 1.21 18.11 -17.53
C ILE A 195 0.09 19.14 -17.76
N PRO A 196 0.18 20.05 -18.75
CA PRO A 196 -0.90 21.01 -19.01
C PRO A 196 -2.22 20.37 -19.41
N ALA A 197 -2.18 19.18 -20.03
CA ALA A 197 -3.35 18.45 -20.50
C ALA A 197 -4.06 17.61 -19.41
N GLY A 198 -3.64 17.71 -18.13
CA GLY A 198 -4.28 16.99 -17.03
C GLY A 198 -3.37 16.08 -16.20
N ALA A 199 -2.13 15.86 -16.64
CA ALA A 199 -1.17 15.02 -15.92
C ALA A 199 -0.68 15.63 -14.59
N TRP A 200 -1.01 16.88 -14.27
CA TRP A 200 -0.71 17.53 -13.00
C TRP A 200 -1.49 16.92 -11.81
N MET A 201 -2.69 16.39 -12.06
CA MET A 201 -3.59 15.94 -11.01
C MET A 201 -3.05 14.77 -10.19
N PRO A 202 -2.56 13.65 -10.76
CA PRO A 202 -1.97 12.59 -9.97
C PRO A 202 -0.74 13.03 -9.19
N LEU A 203 0.01 14.03 -9.67
CA LEU A 203 1.14 14.60 -8.95
C LEU A 203 0.69 15.38 -7.71
N VAL A 204 -0.38 16.18 -7.82
CA VAL A 204 -0.96 16.91 -6.69
C VAL A 204 -1.56 15.95 -5.67
N LEU A 205 -2.32 14.95 -6.10
CA LEU A 205 -2.90 13.95 -5.22
C LEU A 205 -1.81 13.12 -4.51
N GLY A 206 -0.82 12.64 -5.27
CA GLY A 206 0.30 11.89 -4.71
C GLY A 206 1.13 12.72 -3.73
N GLY A 207 1.44 13.97 -4.10
CA GLY A 207 2.14 14.91 -3.21
C GLY A 207 1.36 15.22 -1.94
N GLY A 208 0.03 15.40 -2.05
CA GLY A 208 -0.85 15.60 -0.90
C GLY A 208 -0.86 14.40 0.04
N LEU A 209 -0.93 13.17 -0.49
CA LEU A 209 -0.87 11.94 0.30
C LEU A 209 0.50 11.78 1.00
N VAL A 210 1.60 12.04 0.30
CA VAL A 210 2.95 12.02 0.90
C VAL A 210 3.06 13.05 2.01
N MET A 211 2.57 14.27 1.81
CA MET A 211 2.56 15.33 2.83
C MET A 211 1.73 14.93 4.06
N LEU A 212 0.58 14.31 3.84
CA LEU A 212 -0.27 13.80 4.92
C LEU A 212 0.45 12.71 5.74
N MET A 213 1.03 11.72 5.06
CA MET A 213 1.79 10.65 5.71
C MET A 213 3.00 11.20 6.47
N TRP A 214 3.75 12.10 5.87
CA TRP A 214 4.91 12.74 6.51
C TRP A 214 4.52 13.53 7.75
N THR A 215 3.45 14.33 7.66
CA THR A 215 2.91 15.10 8.80
C THR A 215 2.46 14.19 9.93
N TRP A 216 1.78 13.08 9.60
CA TRP A 216 1.35 12.09 10.58
C TRP A 216 2.53 11.44 11.29
N VAL A 217 3.51 10.94 10.55
CA VAL A 217 4.72 10.30 11.12
C VAL A 217 5.48 11.29 11.99
N ARG A 218 5.69 12.52 11.51
CA ARG A 218 6.41 13.55 12.25
C ARG A 218 5.67 13.98 13.52
N GLY A 219 4.36 14.16 13.42
CA GLY A 219 3.50 14.49 14.56
C GLY A 219 3.49 13.40 15.62
N SER A 220 3.38 12.14 15.21
CA SER A 220 3.43 10.99 16.11
C SER A 220 4.78 10.85 16.83
N GLN A 221 5.89 11.12 16.15
CA GLN A 221 7.22 11.14 16.75
C GLN A 221 7.35 12.25 17.81
N ILE A 222 6.93 13.48 17.48
CA ILE A 222 6.96 14.61 18.41
C ILE A 222 6.11 14.31 19.66
N LEU A 223 4.92 13.72 19.46
CA LEU A 223 4.06 13.34 20.56
C LEU A 223 4.70 12.26 21.46
N ALA A 224 5.28 11.22 20.84
CA ALA A 224 5.98 10.16 21.56
C ALA A 224 7.17 10.71 22.38
N ASP A 225 8.00 11.56 21.77
CA ASP A 225 9.14 12.19 22.45
C ASP A 225 8.71 13.08 23.61
N LYS A 226 7.62 13.84 23.45
CA LYS A 226 7.08 14.67 24.51
C LYS A 226 6.53 13.82 25.66
N THR A 227 5.72 12.80 25.33
CA THR A 227 5.18 11.87 26.34
C THR A 227 6.29 11.16 27.10
N ARG A 228 7.36 10.77 26.42
CA ARG A 228 8.52 10.13 27.06
C ARG A 228 9.25 11.06 28.03
N LYS A 229 9.41 12.35 27.69
CA LYS A 229 10.04 13.34 28.57
C LYS A 229 9.23 13.62 29.83
N ASP A 230 7.90 13.57 29.72
CA ASP A 230 6.99 13.82 30.84
C ASP A 230 6.74 12.54 31.68
N SER A 231 7.28 11.39 31.27
CA SER A 231 7.08 10.11 31.92
C SER A 231 8.24 9.74 32.82
N LEU A 232 7.96 9.04 33.93
CA LEU A 232 8.98 8.56 34.86
C LEU A 232 9.69 7.32 34.27
N PRO A 233 11.04 7.28 34.20
CA PRO A 233 11.77 6.08 33.84
C PRO A 233 11.41 4.90 34.73
N LEU A 234 11.29 3.71 34.15
CA LEU A 234 10.91 2.51 34.92
C LEU A 234 11.92 2.17 36.03
N ASN A 235 13.21 2.36 35.73
CA ASN A 235 14.26 2.09 36.73
C ASN A 235 14.16 3.01 37.94
N ASP A 236 13.88 4.29 37.73
CA ASP A 236 13.71 5.27 38.83
C ASP A 236 12.49 4.90 39.66
N LEU A 237 11.38 4.47 39.06
CA LEU A 237 10.22 3.96 39.77
C LEU A 237 10.56 2.74 40.61
N ILE A 238 11.34 1.80 40.08
CA ILE A 238 11.75 0.60 40.81
C ILE A 238 12.59 0.97 42.05
N GLU A 239 13.52 1.92 41.92
CA GLU A 239 14.32 2.41 43.05
C GLU A 239 13.46 3.10 44.11
N MET A 240 12.51 3.94 43.71
CA MET A 240 11.55 4.57 44.62
C MET A 240 10.69 3.54 45.37
N LEU A 241 10.23 2.49 44.67
CA LEU A 241 9.44 1.42 45.29
C LEU A 241 10.25 0.52 46.21
N ARG A 242 11.57 0.38 46.01
CA ARG A 242 12.47 -0.31 46.90
C ARG A 242 12.72 0.51 48.19
N ALA A 243 12.88 1.84 48.03
CA ALA A 243 13.09 2.72 49.17
C ALA A 243 11.85 2.87 50.06
N ARG A 244 10.66 2.84 49.47
CA ARG A 244 9.37 2.93 50.20
C ARG A 244 8.38 1.90 49.64
N PRO A 245 8.44 0.64 50.10
CA PRO A 245 7.60 -0.41 49.58
C PRO A 245 6.12 -0.16 49.94
N PRO A 246 5.20 -0.11 48.95
CA PRO A 246 3.77 -0.01 49.16
C PRO A 246 3.21 -1.34 49.68
N HIS A 247 1.98 -1.29 50.22
CA HIS A 247 1.26 -2.51 50.61
C HIS A 247 1.10 -3.44 49.40
N ARG A 248 1.35 -4.75 49.57
CA ARG A 248 1.23 -5.74 48.54
C ARG A 248 -0.07 -6.53 48.67
N ALA A 249 -0.90 -6.50 47.63
CA ALA A 249 -2.08 -7.33 47.53
C ALA A 249 -1.72 -8.70 46.90
N PRO A 250 -2.37 -9.80 47.33
CA PRO A 250 -2.14 -11.10 46.69
C PRO A 250 -2.55 -11.10 45.22
N GLY A 251 -1.82 -11.88 44.42
CA GLY A 251 -2.12 -12.08 43.02
C GLY A 251 -1.17 -11.40 42.02
N THR A 252 -1.54 -11.43 40.77
CA THR A 252 -0.74 -10.92 39.62
C THR A 252 -1.47 -9.80 38.91
N ALA A 253 -0.81 -8.67 38.72
CA ALA A 253 -1.29 -7.57 37.88
C ALA A 253 -0.47 -7.47 36.56
N ILE A 254 -1.13 -7.21 35.43
CA ILE A 254 -0.50 -6.99 34.15
C ILE A 254 -0.77 -5.56 33.73
N PHE A 255 0.30 -4.79 33.49
CA PHE A 255 0.24 -3.40 33.03
C PHE A 255 0.73 -3.31 31.60
N LEU A 256 -0.14 -2.83 30.71
CA LEU A 256 0.20 -2.60 29.29
C LEU A 256 0.90 -1.26 29.12
N THR A 257 1.99 -1.26 28.37
CA THR A 257 2.69 -0.04 27.96
C THR A 257 3.13 -0.13 26.50
N SER A 258 3.29 1.01 25.87
CA SER A 258 3.88 1.11 24.52
C SER A 258 5.39 1.23 24.53
N ASP A 259 5.99 1.68 25.65
CA ASP A 259 7.44 1.84 25.83
C ASP A 259 7.88 1.05 27.07
N PRO A 260 8.76 0.03 26.90
CA PRO A 260 9.21 -0.81 28.02
C PRO A 260 10.11 -0.08 29.03
N ASP A 261 10.74 1.04 28.63
CA ASP A 261 11.67 1.79 29.47
C ASP A 261 10.97 2.80 30.40
N VAL A 262 9.66 2.96 30.24
CA VAL A 262 8.85 3.97 30.95
C VAL A 262 7.83 3.30 31.85
N ALA A 263 7.61 3.89 33.01
CA ALA A 263 6.59 3.43 33.97
C ALA A 263 5.19 3.49 33.34
N PRO A 264 4.43 2.37 33.31
CA PRO A 264 3.08 2.37 32.76
C PRO A 264 2.17 3.36 33.47
N VAL A 265 1.44 4.17 32.71
CA VAL A 265 0.50 5.17 33.27
C VAL A 265 -0.51 4.51 34.19
N ALA A 266 -1.03 3.33 33.85
CA ALA A 266 -1.96 2.57 34.67
C ALA A 266 -1.34 2.14 36.01
N LEU A 267 -0.05 1.75 36.03
CA LEU A 267 0.67 1.44 37.28
C LEU A 267 0.83 2.70 38.12
N MET A 268 1.20 3.83 37.53
CA MET A 268 1.35 5.10 38.24
C MET A 268 0.02 5.57 38.86
N HIS A 269 -1.09 5.45 38.13
CA HIS A 269 -2.42 5.76 38.66
C HIS A 269 -2.81 4.81 39.81
N ASN A 270 -2.56 3.51 39.68
CA ASN A 270 -2.83 2.55 40.75
C ASN A 270 -2.03 2.88 42.02
N LEU A 271 -0.75 3.18 41.87
CA LEU A 271 0.10 3.58 43.00
C LEU A 271 -0.35 4.89 43.64
N LYS A 272 -0.71 5.89 42.84
CA LYS A 272 -1.16 7.20 43.31
C LYS A 272 -2.48 7.13 44.10
N HIS A 273 -3.45 6.40 43.57
CA HIS A 273 -4.81 6.38 44.13
C HIS A 273 -5.02 5.27 45.15
N ASN A 274 -4.59 4.05 44.84
CA ASN A 274 -4.83 2.89 45.67
C ASN A 274 -3.69 2.60 46.67
N LYS A 275 -2.48 3.13 46.40
CA LYS A 275 -1.26 2.92 47.22
C LYS A 275 -0.91 1.43 47.42
N VAL A 276 -1.34 0.59 46.47
CA VAL A 276 -1.18 -0.86 46.51
C VAL A 276 -0.40 -1.34 45.30
N LEU A 277 0.45 -2.35 45.51
CA LEU A 277 1.13 -3.08 44.43
C LEU A 277 0.80 -4.57 44.60
N HIS A 278 0.65 -5.31 43.49
CA HIS A 278 0.44 -6.75 43.59
C HIS A 278 1.75 -7.49 43.89
N GLU A 279 1.66 -8.72 44.38
CA GLU A 279 2.84 -9.56 44.66
C GLU A 279 3.66 -9.74 43.40
N LYS A 280 2.97 -10.04 42.25
CA LYS A 280 3.60 -10.16 40.92
C LYS A 280 3.06 -9.07 40.00
N ASN A 281 3.96 -8.29 39.44
CA ASN A 281 3.61 -7.25 38.49
C ASN A 281 4.34 -7.53 37.17
N ILE A 282 3.57 -7.65 36.07
CA ILE A 282 4.08 -7.91 34.75
C ILE A 282 3.85 -6.66 33.89
N ILE A 283 4.91 -6.10 33.36
CA ILE A 283 4.82 -5.02 32.37
C ILE A 283 4.88 -5.65 30.98
N LEU A 284 3.83 -5.47 30.21
CA LEU A 284 3.68 -6.08 28.90
C LEU A 284 3.65 -5.01 27.81
N THR A 285 4.55 -5.15 26.85
CA THR A 285 4.58 -4.32 25.64
C THR A 285 4.23 -5.17 24.44
N VAL A 286 3.25 -4.70 23.65
CA VAL A 286 2.84 -5.35 22.41
C VAL A 286 3.52 -4.63 21.24
N HIS A 287 4.47 -5.31 20.62
CA HIS A 287 5.10 -4.82 19.39
C HIS A 287 4.47 -5.46 18.16
N THR A 288 4.08 -4.63 17.20
CA THR A 288 3.71 -5.11 15.87
C THR A 288 5.00 -5.41 15.12
N SER A 289 5.25 -6.67 14.81
CA SER A 289 6.45 -7.07 14.08
C SER A 289 6.32 -6.73 12.60
N ASP A 290 7.37 -6.13 12.03
CA ASP A 290 7.50 -5.91 10.58
C ASP A 290 7.69 -7.21 9.79
N ARG A 291 7.97 -8.29 10.51
CA ARG A 291 8.13 -9.62 9.91
C ARG A 291 6.90 -10.46 10.21
N PRO A 292 6.32 -11.07 9.19
CA PRO A 292 5.15 -11.93 9.32
C PRO A 292 5.52 -13.32 9.87
N LEU A 293 6.25 -13.41 10.96
CA LEU A 293 6.61 -14.65 11.64
C LEU A 293 5.84 -14.71 12.96
N SER A 294 4.94 -15.67 13.05
CA SER A 294 4.42 -16.08 14.35
C SER A 294 5.59 -16.62 15.18
N LEU A 295 5.83 -16.04 16.33
CA LEU A 295 6.82 -16.52 17.31
C LEU A 295 6.55 -17.96 17.78
N ILE A 296 5.36 -18.49 17.53
CA ILE A 296 4.98 -19.89 17.77
C ILE A 296 5.81 -20.88 16.94
N HIS A 297 6.38 -20.43 15.83
CA HIS A 297 7.23 -21.27 14.96
C HIS A 297 8.73 -21.13 15.22
N ILE A 298 9.11 -20.34 16.22
CA ILE A 298 10.49 -20.22 16.71
C ILE A 298 10.69 -21.09 17.95
#